data_f620724b966911b78ae52a05e604abb1
#
_entry.id   f620724b966911b78ae52a05e604abb1
#
_cell.length_a   1.000
_cell.length_b   1.000
_cell.length_c   1.000
_cell.angle_alpha   90.00
_cell.angle_beta   90.00
_cell.angle_gamma   90.00
#
_symmetry.space_group_name_H-M   'P 1'
#
loop_
_entity.id
_entity.type
_entity.pdbx_description
1 polymer ?
#
loop_
_entity_poly.entity_id
_entity_poly.type
_entity_poly.pdbx_seq_one_letter_code
_entity_poly.pdbx_strand_id
1 'polypeptide(L)'
;NNDGTDGVVLQALTMQPNIPVYDFDGNWAGPESVNGASQYNPVWLAQMKTNDFKRNRTMGNFYLSADPVKGLNIRTEYGFDYSDNNNRCFIPTYSFGTLISSDTNQIMQREEHSMYWIWKTYANYNKTWNGKHNFGAMLGWEMTKSSWNGSQIVKKGLSSDIVQIVTQDGEFVSNSGWKDGSAMASAFARVNYNYDEKYYVTATVRADASSKFGPNNKWGYFPSAALAWRISNESFFEGARNAMNEFKLRAGYGMVGNSSIDSYLYSAKMSTFNTPYGTGYFMANIANPNLKWEASEQYNVGVDMEFLRGRISLTIDAYYKRSKDLLLRMTIPNYLGGSTTYDDIAAPMVNMGRTSNRGFDLNITTHNIEHQKFNWTSNLVISLNRNNVDAMNSDSSVINGNIDWWSGFQTATRIMVGQPMGVFYGYVAEGLFQNEEEILAAPVQVNDANNPGVNLVNKTTGVYPGDIRFKDISGPDGVP
;
A
#
# COMPACT_ATOMS: atom_id res chain seq x y z
N ASN A 1 -4.96 21.12 -10.05
CA ASN A 1 -4.90 21.11 -8.60
C ASN A 1 -5.53 19.83 -8.07
N ASN A 2 -4.70 18.86 -7.73
CA ASN A 2 -5.13 17.57 -7.23
C ASN A 2 -4.89 17.56 -5.70
N ASP A 3 -5.68 18.39 -4.99
CA ASP A 3 -5.51 18.62 -3.55
C ASP A 3 -6.34 17.62 -2.70
N GLY A 4 -6.45 16.37 -3.12
CA GLY A 4 -7.19 15.37 -2.37
C GLY A 4 -8.69 15.69 -2.25
N THR A 5 -9.23 15.60 -1.03
CA THR A 5 -10.66 15.84 -0.74
C THR A 5 -11.11 17.30 -0.97
N ASP A 6 -10.18 18.25 -1.03
CA ASP A 6 -10.46 19.67 -1.22
C ASP A 6 -10.18 20.14 -2.66
N GLY A 7 -9.95 19.21 -3.59
CA GLY A 7 -9.66 19.53 -4.98
C GLY A 7 -10.87 20.02 -5.77
N VAL A 8 -10.65 20.94 -6.70
CA VAL A 8 -11.70 21.55 -7.55
C VAL A 8 -12.58 20.49 -8.23
N VAL A 9 -11.97 19.42 -8.75
CA VAL A 9 -12.71 18.34 -9.46
C VAL A 9 -13.64 17.59 -8.51
N LEU A 10 -13.16 17.25 -7.32
CA LEU A 10 -14.00 16.55 -6.34
C LEU A 10 -15.15 17.44 -5.86
N GLN A 11 -14.86 18.71 -5.54
CA GLN A 11 -15.87 19.67 -5.15
C GLN A 11 -16.93 19.86 -6.26
N ALA A 12 -16.53 19.92 -7.52
CA ALA A 12 -17.47 20.02 -8.64
C ALA A 12 -18.33 18.78 -8.84
N LEU A 13 -17.78 17.57 -8.58
CA LEU A 13 -18.53 16.32 -8.70
C LEU A 13 -19.50 16.07 -7.54
N THR A 14 -19.20 16.62 -6.37
CA THR A 14 -19.98 16.41 -5.15
C THR A 14 -20.90 17.58 -4.80
N MET A 15 -20.76 18.72 -5.46
CA MET A 15 -21.63 19.88 -5.30
C MET A 15 -23.09 19.54 -5.70
N GLN A 16 -24.02 19.96 -4.90
CA GLN A 16 -25.43 19.78 -5.20
C GLN A 16 -25.83 20.55 -6.47
N PRO A 17 -26.61 19.96 -7.39
CA PRO A 17 -26.91 20.57 -8.69
C PRO A 17 -27.85 21.79 -8.60
N ASN A 18 -28.51 21.99 -7.47
CA ASN A 18 -29.37 23.14 -7.19
C ASN A 18 -28.63 24.36 -6.63
N ILE A 19 -27.31 24.27 -6.37
CA ILE A 19 -26.50 25.38 -5.89
C ILE A 19 -25.84 26.05 -7.11
N PRO A 20 -26.19 27.31 -7.43
CA PRO A 20 -25.58 28.05 -8.51
C PRO A 20 -24.15 28.50 -8.17
N VAL A 21 -23.40 29.03 -9.14
CA VAL A 21 -22.07 29.61 -8.90
C VAL A 21 -22.16 30.90 -8.08
N TYR A 22 -23.16 31.73 -8.40
CA TYR A 22 -23.44 33.00 -7.74
C TYR A 22 -24.89 33.04 -7.27
N ASP A 23 -25.14 33.68 -6.14
CA ASP A 23 -26.47 34.01 -5.65
C ASP A 23 -27.13 35.15 -6.48
N PHE A 24 -28.34 35.52 -6.13
CA PHE A 24 -29.09 36.60 -6.83
C PHE A 24 -28.46 37.99 -6.67
N ASP A 25 -27.65 38.18 -5.62
CA ASP A 25 -26.94 39.42 -5.33
C ASP A 25 -25.54 39.45 -5.96
N GLY A 26 -25.14 38.36 -6.66
CA GLY A 26 -23.84 38.23 -7.33
C GLY A 26 -22.69 37.78 -6.41
N ASN A 27 -23.00 37.36 -5.19
CA ASN A 27 -22.00 36.78 -4.29
C ASN A 27 -21.80 35.29 -4.59
N TRP A 28 -20.73 34.70 -4.08
CA TRP A 28 -20.47 33.27 -4.23
C TRP A 28 -21.54 32.44 -3.48
N ALA A 29 -22.26 31.60 -4.22
CA ALA A 29 -23.29 30.76 -3.63
C ALA A 29 -22.71 29.52 -2.93
N GLY A 30 -23.45 29.02 -1.95
CA GLY A 30 -23.15 27.83 -1.18
C GLY A 30 -24.42 27.23 -0.57
N PRO A 31 -24.31 26.14 0.22
CA PRO A 31 -25.46 25.52 0.85
C PRO A 31 -26.14 26.44 1.88
N GLU A 32 -27.48 26.47 1.88
CA GLU A 32 -28.28 27.31 2.78
C GLU A 32 -28.79 26.52 4.00
N SER A 33 -28.65 25.20 4.02
CA SER A 33 -29.13 24.36 5.11
C SER A 33 -28.07 23.34 5.55
N VAL A 34 -28.14 22.94 6.83
CA VAL A 34 -27.25 21.89 7.42
C VAL A 34 -27.35 20.53 6.73
N ASN A 35 -28.40 20.28 5.95
CA ASN A 35 -28.53 19.08 5.12
C ASN A 35 -27.81 19.23 3.77
N GLY A 36 -27.29 20.41 3.47
CA GLY A 36 -26.39 20.64 2.35
C GLY A 36 -24.99 20.14 2.66
N ALA A 37 -24.30 19.62 1.67
CA ALA A 37 -22.91 19.21 1.83
C ALA A 37 -22.04 20.45 2.09
N SER A 38 -21.14 20.34 3.07
CA SER A 38 -20.17 21.39 3.44
C SER A 38 -19.06 21.48 2.41
N GLN A 39 -19.37 21.93 1.18
CA GLN A 39 -18.45 21.95 0.08
C GLN A 39 -18.10 23.37 -0.33
N TYR A 40 -16.85 23.58 -0.70
CA TYR A 40 -16.42 24.84 -1.29
C TYR A 40 -17.04 25.00 -2.67
N ASN A 41 -17.44 26.23 -3.01
CA ASN A 41 -17.82 26.57 -4.38
C ASN A 41 -16.63 26.26 -5.31
N PRO A 42 -16.77 25.32 -6.27
CA PRO A 42 -15.64 24.85 -7.07
C PRO A 42 -15.07 25.92 -8.00
N VAL A 43 -15.90 26.86 -8.43
CA VAL A 43 -15.44 27.99 -9.30
C VAL A 43 -14.64 28.98 -8.47
N TRP A 44 -15.10 29.29 -7.25
CA TRP A 44 -14.31 30.09 -6.32
C TRP A 44 -12.96 29.44 -6.02
N LEU A 45 -12.99 28.14 -5.71
CA LEU A 45 -11.77 27.40 -5.40
C LEU A 45 -10.75 27.44 -6.55
N ALA A 46 -11.24 27.36 -7.80
CA ALA A 46 -10.39 27.44 -8.99
C ALA A 46 -9.80 28.84 -9.24
N GLN A 47 -10.52 29.90 -8.87
CA GLN A 47 -10.14 31.27 -9.17
C GLN A 47 -9.39 31.98 -8.03
N MET A 48 -9.79 31.71 -6.80
CA MET A 48 -9.35 32.47 -5.62
C MET A 48 -8.27 31.79 -4.80
N LYS A 49 -8.31 30.46 -4.69
CA LYS A 49 -7.26 29.70 -3.99
C LYS A 49 -6.01 29.65 -4.85
N THR A 50 -4.93 30.23 -4.36
CA THR A 50 -3.61 30.10 -5.01
C THR A 50 -2.89 28.88 -4.45
N ASN A 51 -2.37 28.03 -5.32
CA ASN A 51 -1.52 26.91 -4.95
C ASN A 51 -0.38 26.76 -5.94
N ASP A 52 0.77 27.34 -5.57
CA ASP A 52 2.00 27.34 -6.35
C ASP A 52 2.89 26.19 -5.88
N PHE A 53 2.92 25.11 -6.65
CA PHE A 53 3.82 23.99 -6.40
C PHE A 53 4.94 23.99 -7.43
N LYS A 54 6.18 24.12 -6.95
CA LYS A 54 7.39 24.05 -7.78
C LYS A 54 8.23 22.85 -7.33
N ARG A 55 8.55 22.00 -8.26
CA ARG A 55 9.43 20.85 -8.04
C ARG A 55 10.60 20.89 -8.99
N ASN A 56 11.81 20.96 -8.44
CA ASN A 56 13.05 20.80 -9.17
C ASN A 56 13.59 19.40 -8.84
N ARG A 57 13.72 18.54 -9.85
CA ARG A 57 14.26 17.20 -9.66
C ARG A 57 15.46 16.99 -10.58
N THR A 58 16.57 16.56 -9.99
CA THR A 58 17.78 16.23 -10.73
C THR A 58 18.13 14.77 -10.43
N MET A 59 18.27 13.98 -11.48
CA MET A 59 18.68 12.60 -11.39
C MET A 59 19.84 12.31 -12.32
N GLY A 60 20.72 11.43 -11.90
CA GLY A 60 21.87 11.05 -12.71
C GLY A 60 22.36 9.66 -12.35
N ASN A 61 23.03 9.05 -13.31
CA ASN A 61 23.67 7.75 -13.14
C ASN A 61 25.03 7.76 -13.86
N PHE A 62 26.09 7.41 -13.14
CA PHE A 62 27.46 7.30 -13.65
C PHE A 62 27.95 5.89 -13.42
N TYR A 63 28.61 5.32 -14.40
CA TYR A 63 29.21 4.00 -14.24
C TYR A 63 30.59 3.90 -14.88
N LEU A 64 31.40 3.01 -14.34
CA LEU A 64 32.64 2.54 -14.93
C LEU A 64 32.54 1.03 -15.10
N SER A 65 32.95 0.55 -16.24
CA SER A 65 32.97 -0.89 -16.56
C SER A 65 34.31 -1.27 -17.15
N ALA A 66 34.85 -2.40 -16.73
CA ALA A 66 36.09 -2.95 -17.19
C ALA A 66 36.00 -4.45 -17.44
N ASP A 67 36.65 -4.93 -18.47
CA ASP A 67 36.75 -6.34 -18.83
C ASP A 67 38.22 -6.79 -18.71
N PRO A 68 38.71 -7.00 -17.45
CA PRO A 68 40.15 -7.25 -17.20
C PRO A 68 40.66 -8.56 -17.78
N VAL A 69 39.78 -9.56 -17.88
CA VAL A 69 40.09 -10.85 -18.52
C VAL A 69 38.87 -11.36 -19.28
N LYS A 70 39.07 -12.23 -20.24
CA LYS A 70 37.99 -12.79 -21.07
C LYS A 70 36.91 -13.44 -20.18
N GLY A 71 35.69 -12.94 -20.34
CA GLY A 71 34.54 -13.44 -19.64
C GLY A 71 34.26 -12.78 -18.28
N LEU A 72 35.17 -11.94 -17.74
CA LEU A 72 34.98 -11.19 -16.49
C LEU A 72 34.72 -9.73 -16.80
N ASN A 73 33.55 -9.26 -16.43
CA ASN A 73 33.16 -7.83 -16.43
C ASN A 73 32.99 -7.34 -15.00
N ILE A 74 33.64 -6.25 -14.64
CA ILE A 74 33.52 -5.57 -13.37
C ILE A 74 32.91 -4.21 -13.63
N ARG A 75 31.80 -3.89 -12.94
CA ARG A 75 31.10 -2.60 -13.09
C ARG A 75 30.85 -1.98 -11.72
N THR A 76 31.17 -0.70 -11.60
CA THR A 76 30.75 0.16 -10.48
C THR A 76 29.84 1.24 -11.00
N GLU A 77 28.78 1.53 -10.25
CA GLU A 77 27.71 2.43 -10.67
C GLU A 77 27.23 3.27 -9.49
N TYR A 78 27.16 4.59 -9.69
CA TYR A 78 26.61 5.53 -8.73
C TYR A 78 25.43 6.27 -9.34
N GLY A 79 24.29 6.13 -8.72
CA GLY A 79 23.06 6.84 -9.10
C GLY A 79 22.61 7.78 -7.99
N PHE A 80 21.98 8.89 -8.36
CA PHE A 80 21.36 9.81 -7.42
C PHE A 80 20.07 10.39 -7.96
N ASP A 81 19.20 10.78 -7.03
CA ASP A 81 17.92 11.45 -7.30
C ASP A 81 17.73 12.50 -6.20
N TYR A 82 17.83 13.76 -6.58
CA TYR A 82 17.61 14.91 -5.71
C TYR A 82 16.35 15.63 -6.12
N SER A 83 15.50 15.94 -5.15
CA SER A 83 14.27 16.71 -5.38
C SER A 83 14.15 17.82 -4.35
N ASP A 84 13.86 19.00 -4.86
CA ASP A 84 13.59 20.22 -4.13
C ASP A 84 12.16 20.67 -4.44
N ASN A 85 11.29 20.63 -3.45
CA ASN A 85 9.88 20.96 -3.56
C ASN A 85 9.58 22.22 -2.77
N ASN A 86 8.92 23.18 -3.38
CA ASN A 86 8.40 24.38 -2.72
C ASN A 86 6.91 24.47 -3.04
N ASN A 87 6.09 24.55 -1.99
CA ASN A 87 4.65 24.69 -2.10
C ASN A 87 4.18 25.90 -1.30
N ARG A 88 3.51 26.83 -1.99
CA ARG A 88 2.84 27.95 -1.38
C ARG A 88 1.35 27.88 -1.69
N CYS A 89 0.52 27.79 -0.66
CA CYS A 89 -0.93 27.80 -0.79
C CYS A 89 -1.49 29.02 -0.05
N PHE A 90 -2.33 29.81 -0.73
CA PHE A 90 -3.04 30.93 -0.13
C PHE A 90 -4.54 30.77 -0.33
N ILE A 91 -5.28 30.96 0.73
CA ILE A 91 -6.73 30.92 0.77
C ILE A 91 -7.19 32.30 1.29
N PRO A 92 -7.85 33.14 0.46
CA PRO A 92 -8.41 34.40 0.93
C PRO A 92 -9.62 34.19 1.82
N THR A 93 -10.14 35.24 2.41
CA THR A 93 -11.43 35.26 3.08
C THR A 93 -12.54 34.84 2.13
N TYR A 94 -13.56 34.14 2.62
CA TYR A 94 -14.68 33.67 1.80
C TYR A 94 -15.98 33.58 2.59
N SER A 95 -17.10 33.67 1.85
CA SER A 95 -18.44 33.35 2.34
C SER A 95 -19.22 32.69 1.21
N PHE A 96 -19.80 31.53 1.48
CA PHE A 96 -20.64 30.79 0.55
C PHE A 96 -21.99 30.53 1.24
N GLY A 97 -23.01 31.29 0.84
CA GLY A 97 -24.29 31.25 1.51
C GLY A 97 -24.15 31.58 3.00
N THR A 98 -25.01 30.96 3.83
CA THR A 98 -25.07 31.23 5.27
C THR A 98 -24.24 30.31 6.15
N LEU A 99 -23.73 29.20 5.60
CA LEU A 99 -23.13 28.11 6.41
C LEU A 99 -21.62 27.98 6.29
N ILE A 100 -21.05 28.40 5.17
CA ILE A 100 -19.62 28.20 4.90
C ILE A 100 -18.95 29.53 4.71
N SER A 101 -18.21 29.97 5.72
CA SER A 101 -17.46 31.23 5.65
C SER A 101 -16.16 31.14 6.44
N SER A 102 -15.21 31.96 6.03
CA SER A 102 -14.03 32.29 6.82
C SER A 102 -13.75 33.78 6.69
N ASP A 103 -13.72 34.47 7.79
CA ASP A 103 -13.37 35.88 7.91
C ASP A 103 -11.85 36.11 7.98
N THR A 104 -11.09 35.04 8.03
CA THR A 104 -9.63 35.07 8.05
C THR A 104 -9.04 34.37 6.85
N ASN A 105 -8.10 35.05 6.18
CA ASN A 105 -7.26 34.47 5.14
C ASN A 105 -6.20 33.54 5.76
N GLN A 106 -5.63 32.65 4.94
CA GLN A 106 -4.60 31.71 5.39
C GLN A 106 -3.52 31.54 4.31
N ILE A 107 -2.27 31.48 4.78
CA ILE A 107 -1.12 31.11 3.95
C ILE A 107 -0.41 29.89 4.53
N MET A 108 -0.05 28.96 3.65
CA MET A 108 0.86 27.85 3.94
C MET A 108 2.09 27.99 3.03
N GLN A 109 3.27 27.91 3.62
CA GLN A 109 4.51 27.70 2.89
C GLN A 109 5.18 26.43 3.39
N ARG A 110 5.52 25.54 2.46
CA ARG A 110 6.19 24.27 2.72
C ARG A 110 7.39 24.13 1.80
N GLU A 111 8.52 23.82 2.38
CA GLU A 111 9.75 23.50 1.68
C GLU A 111 10.19 22.08 2.06
N GLU A 112 10.59 21.31 1.06
CA GLU A 112 10.95 19.90 1.27
C GLU A 112 12.08 19.51 0.33
N HIS A 113 13.14 18.94 0.90
CA HIS A 113 14.29 18.44 0.17
C HIS A 113 14.40 16.94 0.36
N SER A 114 14.62 16.22 -0.71
CA SER A 114 14.86 14.79 -0.66
C SER A 114 16.09 14.41 -1.49
N MET A 115 16.88 13.50 -0.95
CA MET A 115 18.05 12.94 -1.62
C MET A 115 18.04 11.43 -1.46
N TYR A 116 18.05 10.74 -2.59
CA TYR A 116 18.30 9.31 -2.67
C TYR A 116 19.59 9.08 -3.46
N TRP A 117 20.44 8.18 -2.99
CA TRP A 117 21.56 7.71 -3.78
C TRP A 117 21.74 6.21 -3.63
N ILE A 118 22.30 5.61 -4.67
CA ILE A 118 22.66 4.21 -4.75
C ILE A 118 24.07 4.08 -5.29
N TRP A 119 24.88 3.26 -4.64
CA TRP A 119 26.19 2.86 -5.13
C TRP A 119 26.27 1.35 -5.14
N LYS A 120 26.50 0.77 -6.29
CA LYS A 120 26.64 -0.68 -6.47
C LYS A 120 27.90 -1.02 -7.25
N THR A 121 28.53 -2.12 -6.87
CA THR A 121 29.66 -2.68 -7.58
C THR A 121 29.44 -4.17 -7.70
N TYR A 122 29.62 -4.70 -8.89
CA TYR A 122 29.46 -6.13 -9.12
C TYR A 122 30.40 -6.63 -10.21
N ALA A 123 30.80 -7.89 -10.06
CA ALA A 123 31.61 -8.64 -11.04
C ALA A 123 30.72 -9.74 -11.63
N ASN A 124 30.69 -9.84 -12.95
CA ASN A 124 30.05 -10.90 -13.70
C ASN A 124 31.14 -11.74 -14.41
N TYR A 125 31.10 -13.03 -14.23
CA TYR A 125 31.96 -13.96 -14.96
C TYR A 125 31.10 -14.92 -15.77
N ASN A 126 31.36 -15.00 -17.08
CA ASN A 126 30.65 -15.89 -17.99
C ASN A 126 31.68 -16.73 -18.76
N LYS A 127 31.44 -18.03 -18.84
CA LYS A 127 32.30 -18.96 -19.58
C LYS A 127 31.47 -20.09 -20.21
N THR A 128 31.72 -20.32 -21.47
CA THR A 128 31.20 -21.49 -22.18
C THR A 128 32.36 -22.40 -22.51
N TRP A 129 32.25 -23.70 -22.27
CA TRP A 129 33.24 -24.71 -22.67
C TRP A 129 32.55 -25.94 -23.28
N ASN A 130 33.28 -26.60 -24.17
CA ASN A 130 32.81 -27.74 -24.96
C ASN A 130 31.47 -27.47 -25.70
N GLY A 131 31.11 -26.21 -25.94
CA GLY A 131 29.85 -25.83 -26.59
C GLY A 131 28.57 -26.21 -25.84
N LYS A 132 28.67 -26.88 -24.69
CA LYS A 132 27.53 -27.44 -23.94
C LYS A 132 27.39 -26.88 -22.52
N HIS A 133 28.48 -26.46 -21.92
CA HIS A 133 28.46 -25.97 -20.55
C HIS A 133 28.48 -24.43 -20.53
N ASN A 134 27.40 -23.81 -20.16
CA ASN A 134 27.34 -22.36 -20.00
C ASN A 134 27.27 -22.04 -18.50
N PHE A 135 28.27 -21.38 -17.99
CA PHE A 135 28.41 -20.98 -16.60
C PHE A 135 28.42 -19.45 -16.50
N GLY A 136 27.64 -18.91 -15.60
CA GLY A 136 27.63 -17.52 -15.23
C GLY A 136 27.68 -17.39 -13.71
N ALA A 137 28.52 -16.50 -13.20
CA ALA A 137 28.57 -16.16 -11.79
C ALA A 137 28.60 -14.65 -11.63
N MET A 138 27.88 -14.14 -10.62
CA MET A 138 27.85 -12.73 -10.24
C MET A 138 28.10 -12.61 -8.75
N LEU A 139 28.94 -11.68 -8.35
CA LEU A 139 29.15 -11.26 -6.97
C LEU A 139 29.10 -9.74 -6.93
N GLY A 140 28.41 -9.19 -5.97
CA GLY A 140 28.31 -7.74 -5.85
C GLY A 140 27.85 -7.27 -4.48
N TRP A 141 27.97 -5.98 -4.30
CA TRP A 141 27.46 -5.27 -3.16
C TRP A 141 26.78 -3.97 -3.61
N GLU A 142 25.91 -3.46 -2.76
CA GLU A 142 25.10 -2.27 -3.00
C GLU A 142 24.89 -1.51 -1.70
N MET A 143 24.96 -0.20 -1.76
CA MET A 143 24.60 0.69 -0.67
C MET A 143 23.58 1.71 -1.16
N THR A 144 22.55 1.96 -0.37
CA THR A 144 21.57 2.99 -0.64
C THR A 144 21.36 3.87 0.58
N LYS A 145 21.05 5.12 0.34
CA LYS A 145 20.61 6.03 1.40
C LYS A 145 19.54 6.96 0.86
N SER A 146 18.46 7.08 1.61
CA SER A 146 17.41 8.07 1.42
C SER A 146 17.43 9.04 2.60
N SER A 147 17.32 10.31 2.33
CA SER A 147 17.15 11.34 3.34
C SER A 147 16.17 12.40 2.85
N TRP A 148 15.33 12.85 3.74
CA TRP A 148 14.39 13.92 3.46
C TRP A 148 14.22 14.80 4.68
N ASN A 149 14.07 16.09 4.43
CA ASN A 149 13.82 17.08 5.45
C ASN A 149 12.98 18.20 4.87
N GLY A 150 12.28 18.90 5.72
CA GLY A 150 11.47 20.03 5.30
C GLY A 150 10.98 20.85 6.47
N SER A 151 10.32 21.93 6.14
CA SER A 151 9.62 22.80 7.08
C SER A 151 8.30 23.25 6.49
N GLN A 152 7.35 23.56 7.35
CA GLN A 152 6.05 24.10 6.98
C GLN A 152 5.65 25.18 7.98
N ILE A 153 5.21 26.29 7.45
CA ILE A 153 4.62 27.39 8.23
C ILE A 153 3.20 27.59 7.71
N VAL A 154 2.23 27.67 8.61
CA VAL A 154 0.85 28.05 8.33
C VAL A 154 0.48 29.22 9.21
N LYS A 155 0.03 30.30 8.59
CA LYS A 155 -0.48 31.50 9.27
C LYS A 155 -1.88 31.84 8.78
N LYS A 156 -2.68 32.46 9.63
CA LYS A 156 -4.01 33.00 9.31
C LYS A 156 -4.13 34.45 9.77
N GLY A 157 -5.15 35.17 9.28
CA GLY A 157 -5.42 36.55 9.63
C GLY A 157 -4.31 37.52 9.18
N LEU A 158 -3.82 37.33 7.95
CA LEU A 158 -2.83 38.22 7.36
C LEU A 158 -3.45 39.57 7.02
N SER A 159 -2.67 40.63 7.09
CA SER A 159 -3.12 42.01 6.86
C SER A 159 -3.52 42.31 5.42
N SER A 160 -3.18 41.48 4.44
CA SER A 160 -3.46 41.69 3.02
C SER A 160 -3.63 40.37 2.25
N ASP A 161 -4.64 40.28 1.40
CA ASP A 161 -4.86 39.20 0.44
C ASP A 161 -3.99 39.36 -0.83
N ILE A 162 -3.50 40.58 -1.07
CA ILE A 162 -2.70 40.89 -2.28
C ILE A 162 -1.26 40.42 -2.10
N VAL A 163 -0.69 40.65 -0.91
CA VAL A 163 0.69 40.29 -0.59
C VAL A 163 0.72 38.90 0.03
N GLN A 164 0.92 37.88 -0.77
CA GLN A 164 0.84 36.47 -0.36
C GLN A 164 2.22 35.94 0.08
N ILE A 165 2.74 36.47 1.17
CA ILE A 165 4.02 36.03 1.77
C ILE A 165 3.85 35.69 3.25
N VAL A 166 4.56 34.66 3.72
CA VAL A 166 4.45 34.14 5.10
C VAL A 166 5.02 35.08 6.16
N THR A 167 5.79 36.10 5.75
CA THR A 167 6.38 37.10 6.67
C THR A 167 5.43 38.21 7.06
N GLN A 168 4.23 38.31 6.47
CA GLN A 168 3.20 39.24 6.93
C GLN A 168 2.81 38.97 8.39
N ASP A 169 2.30 40.00 9.06
CA ASP A 169 1.64 39.85 10.36
C ASP A 169 0.49 38.86 10.24
N GLY A 170 0.24 38.13 11.30
CA GLY A 170 -0.80 37.10 11.36
C GLY A 170 -0.47 36.08 12.45
N GLU A 171 -1.47 35.31 12.82
CA GLU A 171 -1.39 34.30 13.85
C GLU A 171 -0.79 32.99 13.27
N PHE A 172 0.16 32.38 13.97
CA PHE A 172 0.65 31.05 13.61
C PHE A 172 -0.40 29.99 13.92
N VAL A 173 -0.83 29.24 12.87
CA VAL A 173 -1.64 28.04 12.99
C VAL A 173 -0.73 26.84 13.27
N SER A 174 0.36 26.74 12.52
CA SER A 174 1.41 25.73 12.76
C SER A 174 2.76 26.21 12.27
N ASN A 175 3.80 25.78 12.96
CA ASN A 175 5.20 25.93 12.55
C ASN A 175 5.88 24.60 12.86
N SER A 176 6.23 23.84 11.85
CA SER A 176 6.75 22.49 12.00
C SER A 176 7.92 22.23 11.07
N GLY A 177 8.79 21.34 11.49
CA GLY A 177 9.90 20.87 10.67
C GLY A 177 10.13 19.38 10.89
N TRP A 178 10.67 18.70 9.90
CA TRP A 178 10.94 17.28 9.96
C TRP A 178 12.26 16.94 9.29
N LYS A 179 12.85 15.85 9.75
CA LYS A 179 14.03 15.26 9.15
C LYS A 179 14.02 13.76 9.39
N ASP A 180 14.14 12.99 8.35
CA ASP A 180 14.21 11.53 8.42
C ASP A 180 15.15 10.98 7.36
N GLY A 181 15.46 9.70 7.44
CA GLY A 181 16.27 9.01 6.47
C GLY A 181 16.46 7.54 6.80
N SER A 182 16.79 6.78 5.79
CA SER A 182 17.10 5.37 5.91
C SER A 182 18.29 5.00 5.03
N ALA A 183 18.99 3.96 5.42
CA ALA A 183 20.11 3.41 4.67
C ALA A 183 20.00 1.89 4.59
N MET A 184 20.47 1.32 3.50
CA MET A 184 20.58 -0.12 3.31
C MET A 184 21.94 -0.48 2.74
N ALA A 185 22.51 -1.58 3.21
CA ALA A 185 23.70 -2.19 2.65
C ALA A 185 23.40 -3.64 2.30
N SER A 186 23.82 -4.07 1.12
CA SER A 186 23.49 -5.39 0.58
C SER A 186 24.71 -6.06 -0.02
N ALA A 187 24.80 -7.37 0.15
CA ALA A 187 25.74 -8.22 -0.57
C ALA A 187 24.96 -9.32 -1.28
N PHE A 188 25.34 -9.65 -2.51
CA PHE A 188 24.62 -10.65 -3.28
C PHE A 188 25.55 -11.48 -4.15
N ALA A 189 25.18 -12.74 -4.32
CA ALA A 189 25.84 -13.67 -5.23
C ALA A 189 24.79 -14.44 -6.04
N ARG A 190 25.09 -14.71 -7.30
CA ARG A 190 24.27 -15.52 -8.20
C ARG A 190 25.15 -16.45 -9.00
N VAL A 191 24.67 -17.66 -9.18
CA VAL A 191 25.25 -18.64 -10.11
C VAL A 191 24.16 -19.11 -11.06
N ASN A 192 24.47 -19.10 -12.33
CA ASN A 192 23.65 -19.67 -13.40
C ASN A 192 24.47 -20.77 -14.10
N TYR A 193 23.85 -21.89 -14.32
CA TYR A 193 24.45 -22.97 -15.07
C TYR A 193 23.43 -23.57 -16.04
N ASN A 194 23.85 -23.79 -17.27
CA ASN A 194 23.05 -24.42 -18.31
C ASN A 194 23.92 -25.51 -18.96
N TYR A 195 23.40 -26.72 -19.03
CA TYR A 195 24.01 -27.83 -19.72
C TYR A 195 23.19 -28.19 -20.97
N ASP A 196 23.89 -28.11 -22.15
CA ASP A 196 23.38 -28.53 -23.45
C ASP A 196 22.01 -27.96 -23.82
N GLU A 197 21.68 -26.77 -23.28
CA GLU A 197 20.35 -26.14 -23.38
C GLU A 197 19.20 -27.04 -22.92
N LYS A 198 19.49 -28.04 -22.08
CA LYS A 198 18.50 -28.97 -21.49
C LYS A 198 18.22 -28.71 -20.04
N TYR A 199 19.27 -28.57 -19.24
CA TYR A 199 19.17 -28.41 -17.78
C TYR A 199 19.65 -27.05 -17.37
N TYR A 200 18.80 -26.31 -16.67
CA TYR A 200 19.10 -24.96 -16.20
C TYR A 200 19.02 -24.92 -14.69
N VAL A 201 20.03 -24.34 -14.07
CA VAL A 201 20.08 -24.12 -12.62
C VAL A 201 20.45 -22.67 -12.37
N THR A 202 19.68 -21.99 -11.54
CA THR A 202 20.01 -20.66 -11.01
C THR A 202 19.94 -20.73 -9.50
N ALA A 203 20.97 -20.22 -8.83
CA ALA A 203 20.96 -20.01 -7.38
C ALA A 203 21.39 -18.58 -7.08
N THR A 204 20.68 -17.92 -6.18
CA THR A 204 20.98 -16.55 -5.74
C THR A 204 20.88 -16.49 -4.23
N VAL A 205 21.77 -15.75 -3.60
CA VAL A 205 21.67 -15.35 -2.20
C VAL A 205 21.87 -13.85 -2.11
N ARG A 206 21.02 -13.18 -1.33
CA ARG A 206 21.14 -11.76 -1.02
C ARG A 206 21.07 -11.59 0.49
N ALA A 207 22.02 -10.84 1.04
CA ALA A 207 22.04 -10.40 2.43
C ALA A 207 21.86 -8.88 2.45
N ASP A 208 20.82 -8.42 3.13
CA ASP A 208 20.45 -6.99 3.21
C ASP A 208 20.47 -6.53 4.66
N ALA A 209 21.14 -5.41 4.95
CA ALA A 209 21.10 -4.74 6.25
C ALA A 209 20.38 -3.42 6.13
N SER A 210 19.34 -3.21 6.95
CA SER A 210 18.56 -1.98 6.98
C SER A 210 18.75 -1.20 8.28
N SER A 211 18.88 0.13 8.16
CA SER A 211 18.93 1.03 9.32
C SER A 211 17.62 1.11 10.10
N LYS A 212 16.52 0.59 9.54
CA LYS A 212 15.20 0.59 10.17
C LYS A 212 15.04 -0.44 11.28
N PHE A 213 15.98 -1.39 11.36
CA PHE A 213 16.01 -2.43 12.40
C PHE A 213 17.12 -2.20 13.41
N GLY A 214 16.90 -2.70 14.63
CA GLY A 214 17.85 -2.62 15.72
C GLY A 214 19.16 -3.40 15.45
N PRO A 215 20.21 -3.22 16.27
CA PRO A 215 21.53 -3.80 16.03
C PRO A 215 21.52 -5.31 15.80
N ASN A 216 20.66 -6.04 16.52
CA ASN A 216 20.63 -7.51 16.50
C ASN A 216 19.95 -8.09 15.25
N ASN A 217 19.09 -7.32 14.56
CA ASN A 217 18.23 -7.81 13.49
C ASN A 217 18.36 -7.00 12.18
N LYS A 218 19.45 -6.24 12.02
CA LYS A 218 19.67 -5.44 10.80
C LYS A 218 19.72 -6.29 9.53
N TRP A 219 20.38 -7.47 9.62
CA TRP A 219 20.63 -8.34 8.49
C TRP A 219 19.46 -9.30 8.24
N GLY A 220 18.98 -9.34 6.98
CA GLY A 220 18.10 -10.35 6.45
C GLY A 220 18.82 -11.15 5.35
N TYR A 221 18.51 -12.44 5.23
CA TYR A 221 19.11 -13.34 4.24
C TYR A 221 18.00 -13.92 3.37
N PHE A 222 18.14 -13.74 2.06
CA PHE A 222 17.10 -14.04 1.07
C PHE A 222 17.66 -14.95 -0.03
N PRO A 223 17.63 -16.28 0.18
CA PRO A 223 18.01 -17.24 -0.84
C PRO A 223 16.92 -17.42 -1.89
N SER A 224 17.33 -17.75 -3.13
CA SER A 224 16.44 -18.24 -4.17
C SER A 224 17.12 -19.26 -5.04
N ALA A 225 16.37 -20.21 -5.56
CA ALA A 225 16.84 -21.22 -6.51
C ALA A 225 15.76 -21.48 -7.57
N ALA A 226 16.19 -21.71 -8.79
CA ALA A 226 15.33 -22.11 -9.88
C ALA A 226 15.98 -23.23 -10.69
N LEU A 227 15.16 -24.20 -11.07
CA LEU A 227 15.52 -25.33 -11.91
C LEU A 227 14.61 -25.33 -13.13
N ALA A 228 15.16 -25.63 -14.31
CA ALA A 228 14.33 -25.91 -15.45
C ALA A 228 14.93 -27.06 -16.28
N TRP A 229 14.04 -27.88 -16.82
CA TRP A 229 14.36 -28.96 -17.72
C TRP A 229 13.61 -28.79 -19.04
N ARG A 230 14.37 -28.56 -20.09
CA ARG A 230 13.85 -28.43 -21.45
C ARG A 230 13.81 -29.82 -22.09
N ILE A 231 12.69 -30.51 -21.90
CA ILE A 231 12.47 -31.88 -22.35
C ILE A 231 12.48 -31.95 -23.88
N SER A 232 12.02 -30.91 -24.55
CA SER A 232 12.02 -30.80 -26.02
C SER A 232 13.41 -30.92 -26.65
N ASN A 233 14.50 -30.71 -25.88
CA ASN A 233 15.89 -30.87 -26.36
C ASN A 233 16.44 -32.26 -26.12
N GLU A 234 15.71 -33.16 -25.45
CA GLU A 234 16.15 -34.54 -25.26
C GLU A 234 16.01 -35.37 -26.53
N SER A 235 16.91 -36.35 -26.71
CA SER A 235 16.89 -37.23 -27.88
C SER A 235 15.65 -38.10 -27.98
N PHE A 236 15.10 -38.53 -26.84
CA PHE A 236 13.87 -39.30 -26.80
C PHE A 236 12.62 -38.49 -27.25
N PHE A 237 12.70 -37.15 -27.26
CA PHE A 237 11.61 -36.25 -27.63
C PHE A 237 11.58 -35.94 -29.14
N GLU A 238 12.59 -36.34 -29.91
CA GLU A 238 12.72 -35.99 -31.35
C GLU A 238 11.47 -36.34 -32.18
N GLY A 239 10.85 -37.49 -31.91
CA GLY A 239 9.62 -37.91 -32.61
C GLY A 239 8.39 -37.01 -32.35
N ALA A 240 8.36 -36.33 -31.23
CA ALA A 240 7.27 -35.44 -30.83
C ALA A 240 7.47 -33.99 -31.27
N ARG A 241 8.67 -33.57 -31.67
CA ARG A 241 9.02 -32.15 -31.98
C ARG A 241 8.16 -31.55 -33.09
N ASN A 242 7.66 -32.37 -34.04
CA ASN A 242 6.81 -31.86 -35.11
C ASN A 242 5.45 -31.38 -34.58
N ALA A 243 4.93 -31.97 -33.51
CA ALA A 243 3.67 -31.62 -32.90
C ALA A 243 3.85 -30.62 -31.74
N MET A 244 4.90 -30.82 -30.92
CA MET A 244 5.23 -30.01 -29.74
C MET A 244 6.68 -29.55 -29.86
N ASN A 245 6.88 -28.26 -30.13
CA ASN A 245 8.19 -27.68 -30.39
C ASN A 245 8.95 -27.36 -29.09
N GLU A 246 8.23 -26.94 -28.06
CA GLU A 246 8.76 -26.65 -26.75
C GLU A 246 8.01 -27.47 -25.71
N PHE A 247 8.75 -28.10 -24.82
CA PHE A 247 8.25 -28.68 -23.59
C PHE A 247 9.30 -28.49 -22.51
N LYS A 248 8.99 -27.57 -21.57
CA LYS A 248 9.90 -27.17 -20.51
C LYS A 248 9.21 -27.17 -19.16
N LEU A 249 9.77 -27.91 -18.22
CA LEU A 249 9.36 -27.89 -16.82
C LEU A 249 10.18 -26.89 -16.05
N ARG A 250 9.56 -26.18 -15.13
CA ARG A 250 10.17 -25.19 -14.24
C ARG A 250 9.79 -25.46 -12.79
N ALA A 251 10.75 -25.31 -11.88
CA ALA A 251 10.50 -25.27 -10.45
C ALA A 251 11.36 -24.17 -9.83
N GLY A 252 10.80 -23.42 -8.90
CA GLY A 252 11.48 -22.31 -8.26
C GLY A 252 11.09 -22.20 -6.79
N TYR A 253 12.06 -21.73 -6.02
CA TYR A 253 11.92 -21.27 -4.66
C TYR A 253 12.56 -19.90 -4.52
N GLY A 254 11.90 -18.98 -3.86
CA GLY A 254 12.45 -17.66 -3.58
C GLY A 254 11.98 -17.11 -2.26
N MET A 255 12.87 -16.43 -1.57
CA MET A 255 12.57 -15.67 -0.36
C MET A 255 12.88 -14.20 -0.59
N VAL A 256 11.97 -13.33 -0.18
CA VAL A 256 12.15 -11.87 -0.23
C VAL A 256 11.83 -11.26 1.12
N GLY A 257 12.57 -10.20 1.49
CA GLY A 257 12.34 -9.45 2.73
C GLY A 257 11.58 -8.16 2.47
N ASN A 258 10.84 -7.73 3.49
CA ASN A 258 10.20 -6.43 3.53
C ASN A 258 10.68 -5.67 4.77
N SER A 259 11.14 -4.43 4.57
CA SER A 259 11.53 -3.46 5.62
C SER A 259 10.73 -2.16 5.53
N SER A 260 9.54 -2.21 4.92
CA SER A 260 8.68 -1.03 4.73
C SER A 260 7.96 -0.66 6.03
N ILE A 261 8.71 -0.07 6.95
CA ILE A 261 8.26 0.49 8.21
C ILE A 261 8.88 1.87 8.40
N ASP A 262 8.36 2.64 9.35
CA ASP A 262 8.96 3.92 9.74
C ASP A 262 10.34 3.71 10.35
N SER A 263 11.16 4.77 10.30
CA SER A 263 12.49 4.76 10.92
C SER A 263 12.40 4.76 12.44
N TYR A 264 13.38 4.12 13.10
CA TYR A 264 13.57 4.15 14.57
C TYR A 264 12.48 3.46 15.41
N LEU A 265 11.60 2.61 14.84
CA LEU A 265 10.60 1.88 15.64
C LEU A 265 11.20 0.84 16.59
N TYR A 266 12.46 0.49 16.42
CA TYR A 266 13.21 -0.33 17.37
C TYR A 266 13.60 0.41 18.64
N SER A 267 13.48 1.75 18.66
CA SER A 267 13.82 2.64 19.77
C SER A 267 12.59 3.44 20.22
N ALA A 268 12.57 3.89 21.44
CA ALA A 268 11.55 4.82 21.90
C ALA A 268 11.79 6.22 21.28
N LYS A 269 10.74 6.82 20.76
CA LYS A 269 10.72 8.21 20.31
C LYS A 269 10.12 9.08 21.42
N MET A 270 10.66 10.26 21.58
CA MET A 270 10.11 11.27 22.49
C MET A 270 9.33 12.31 21.67
N SER A 271 8.16 12.68 22.15
CA SER A 271 7.39 13.83 21.69
C SER A 271 7.38 14.92 22.74
N THR A 272 7.11 16.14 22.31
CA THR A 272 7.05 17.31 23.18
C THR A 272 5.63 17.82 23.30
N PHE A 273 5.31 18.39 24.46
CA PHE A 273 4.07 19.12 24.68
C PHE A 273 4.34 20.37 25.51
N ASN A 274 3.55 21.41 25.32
CA ASN A 274 3.71 22.66 26.04
C ASN A 274 3.01 22.57 27.40
N THR A 275 3.73 22.99 28.45
CA THR A 275 3.18 23.12 29.80
C THR A 275 3.35 24.57 30.29
N PRO A 276 2.61 25.00 31.33
CA PRO A 276 2.83 26.32 31.95
C PRO A 276 4.24 26.54 32.45
N TYR A 277 5.02 25.47 32.66
CA TYR A 277 6.38 25.50 33.18
C TYR A 277 7.46 25.29 32.09
N GLY A 278 7.08 25.27 30.82
CA GLY A 278 7.96 25.01 29.68
C GLY A 278 7.63 23.74 28.92
N THR A 279 8.56 23.31 28.08
CA THR A 279 8.36 22.10 27.22
C THR A 279 8.48 20.84 28.05
N GLY A 280 7.41 20.05 28.08
CA GLY A 280 7.38 18.68 28.60
C GLY A 280 7.74 17.66 27.53
N TYR A 281 8.15 16.46 27.94
CA TYR A 281 8.49 15.35 27.09
C TYR A 281 7.72 14.09 27.51
N PHE A 282 7.25 13.33 26.53
CA PHE A 282 6.65 12.03 26.78
C PHE A 282 7.10 11.00 25.71
N MET A 283 6.94 9.73 26.01
CA MET A 283 7.30 8.64 25.08
C MET A 283 6.21 8.50 24.02
N ALA A 284 6.55 8.75 22.76
CA ALA A 284 5.60 8.72 21.65
C ALA A 284 5.27 7.31 21.16
N ASN A 285 6.15 6.33 21.40
CA ASN A 285 5.92 4.92 21.04
C ASN A 285 6.66 3.98 21.99
N ILE A 286 6.15 2.77 22.11
CA ILE A 286 6.85 1.68 22.81
C ILE A 286 7.91 1.11 21.87
N ALA A 287 9.16 1.03 22.33
CA ALA A 287 10.28 0.48 21.61
C ALA A 287 10.17 -1.04 21.40
N ASN A 288 10.60 -1.53 20.25
CA ASN A 288 10.82 -2.97 20.03
C ASN A 288 12.21 -3.24 19.46
N PRO A 289 13.25 -3.42 20.31
CA PRO A 289 14.61 -3.68 19.83
C PRO A 289 14.78 -4.99 19.07
N ASN A 290 13.81 -5.91 19.17
CA ASN A 290 13.81 -7.20 18.48
C ASN A 290 13.11 -7.20 17.13
N LEU A 291 12.69 -6.01 16.66
CA LEU A 291 12.05 -5.85 15.37
C LEU A 291 12.97 -6.34 14.26
N LYS A 292 12.46 -7.22 13.38
CA LYS A 292 13.20 -7.87 12.29
C LYS A 292 12.45 -7.80 10.97
N TRP A 293 13.08 -8.29 9.92
CA TRP A 293 12.53 -8.36 8.59
C TRP A 293 11.26 -9.24 8.54
N GLU A 294 10.23 -8.75 7.88
CA GLU A 294 9.14 -9.58 7.38
C GLU A 294 9.67 -10.38 6.18
N ALA A 295 9.31 -11.64 6.06
CA ALA A 295 9.77 -12.51 5.00
C ALA A 295 8.60 -13.16 4.24
N SER A 296 8.70 -13.18 2.92
CA SER A 296 7.82 -13.91 2.02
C SER A 296 8.59 -15.01 1.30
N GLU A 297 8.12 -16.23 1.44
CA GLU A 297 8.62 -17.43 0.75
C GLU A 297 7.64 -17.81 -0.36
N GLN A 298 8.15 -18.14 -1.53
CA GLN A 298 7.32 -18.58 -2.65
C GLN A 298 7.92 -19.83 -3.29
N TYR A 299 7.06 -20.81 -3.50
CA TYR A 299 7.31 -22.02 -4.26
C TYR A 299 6.52 -21.93 -5.57
N ASN A 300 7.14 -22.24 -6.67
CA ASN A 300 6.54 -22.16 -7.99
C ASN A 300 6.87 -23.41 -8.80
N VAL A 301 5.91 -23.99 -9.48
CA VAL A 301 6.09 -25.05 -10.45
C VAL A 301 5.33 -24.67 -11.70
N GLY A 302 5.98 -24.75 -12.84
CA GLY A 302 5.38 -24.35 -14.11
C GLY A 302 5.78 -25.24 -15.28
N VAL A 303 5.00 -25.16 -16.33
CA VAL A 303 5.25 -25.82 -17.60
C VAL A 303 5.03 -24.84 -18.75
N ASP A 304 5.98 -24.81 -19.67
CA ASP A 304 5.87 -24.09 -20.93
C ASP A 304 5.79 -25.10 -22.07
N MET A 305 4.78 -24.96 -22.93
CA MET A 305 4.55 -25.82 -24.08
C MET A 305 4.26 -24.98 -25.32
N GLU A 306 4.84 -25.40 -26.45
CA GLU A 306 4.50 -24.83 -27.75
C GLU A 306 4.15 -25.94 -28.72
N PHE A 307 3.07 -25.77 -29.43
CA PHE A 307 2.53 -26.75 -30.40
C PHE A 307 2.49 -26.14 -31.80
N LEU A 308 2.53 -27.02 -32.80
CA LEU A 308 2.32 -26.68 -34.20
C LEU A 308 3.22 -25.55 -34.70
N ARG A 309 4.53 -25.63 -34.37
CA ARG A 309 5.55 -24.64 -34.74
C ARG A 309 5.27 -23.24 -34.17
N GLY A 310 4.86 -23.18 -32.90
CA GLY A 310 4.60 -21.91 -32.18
C GLY A 310 3.18 -21.34 -32.44
N ARG A 311 2.30 -22.05 -33.18
CA ARG A 311 0.92 -21.55 -33.36
C ARG A 311 0.08 -21.57 -32.10
N ILE A 312 0.40 -22.46 -31.17
CA ILE A 312 -0.24 -22.49 -29.84
C ILE A 312 0.87 -22.50 -28.77
N SER A 313 0.89 -21.49 -27.96
CA SER A 313 1.74 -21.40 -26.79
C SER A 313 0.90 -21.50 -25.53
N LEU A 314 1.30 -22.38 -24.62
CA LEU A 314 0.61 -22.65 -23.35
C LEU A 314 1.61 -22.56 -22.21
N THR A 315 1.32 -21.70 -21.23
CA THR A 315 2.04 -21.61 -19.96
C THR A 315 1.09 -21.90 -18.83
N ILE A 316 1.48 -22.81 -17.95
CA ILE A 316 0.74 -23.16 -16.73
C ILE A 316 1.69 -22.98 -15.56
N ASP A 317 1.27 -22.23 -14.55
CA ASP A 317 2.00 -22.05 -13.30
C ASP A 317 1.10 -22.36 -12.10
N ALA A 318 1.63 -23.08 -11.13
CA ALA A 318 1.03 -23.25 -9.81
C ALA A 318 2.00 -22.74 -8.75
N TYR A 319 1.49 -21.97 -7.80
CA TYR A 319 2.31 -21.38 -6.79
C TYR A 319 1.71 -21.47 -5.37
N TYR A 320 2.61 -21.49 -4.40
CA TYR A 320 2.30 -21.31 -3.00
C TYR A 320 3.23 -20.25 -2.42
N LYS A 321 2.64 -19.16 -1.93
CA LYS A 321 3.34 -18.06 -1.27
C LYS A 321 2.93 -18.00 0.20
N ARG A 322 3.91 -17.80 1.08
CA ARG A 322 3.71 -17.66 2.53
C ARG A 322 4.47 -16.45 3.02
N SER A 323 3.76 -15.50 3.63
CA SER A 323 4.38 -14.38 4.33
C SER A 323 4.37 -14.65 5.83
N LYS A 324 5.50 -14.46 6.48
CA LYS A 324 5.72 -14.71 7.91
C LYS A 324 6.38 -13.51 8.56
N ASP A 325 6.24 -13.43 9.88
CA ASP A 325 6.79 -12.32 10.66
C ASP A 325 6.26 -10.95 10.16
N LEU A 326 4.95 -10.87 9.83
CA LEU A 326 4.33 -9.66 9.32
C LEU A 326 4.56 -8.49 10.28
N LEU A 327 4.92 -7.35 9.73
CA LEU A 327 5.17 -6.12 10.48
C LEU A 327 3.85 -5.42 10.78
N LEU A 328 3.32 -5.62 11.98
CA LEU A 328 2.02 -5.12 12.41
C LEU A 328 2.16 -4.36 13.75
N ARG A 329 1.27 -3.37 13.98
CA ARG A 329 1.12 -2.77 15.29
C ARG A 329 0.37 -3.72 16.22
N MET A 330 0.94 -4.00 17.39
CA MET A 330 0.31 -4.84 18.40
C MET A 330 -0.82 -4.05 19.07
N THR A 331 -1.98 -4.67 19.27
CA THR A 331 -3.03 -4.07 20.09
C THR A 331 -2.57 -4.08 21.55
N ILE A 332 -2.59 -2.92 22.19
CA ILE A 332 -2.31 -2.78 23.63
C ILE A 332 -3.58 -2.29 24.34
N PRO A 333 -3.75 -2.63 25.63
CA PRO A 333 -4.88 -2.15 26.42
C PRO A 333 -4.92 -0.62 26.48
N ASN A 334 -6.11 -0.03 26.41
CA ASN A 334 -6.30 1.43 26.36
C ASN A 334 -5.69 2.17 27.57
N TYR A 335 -5.58 1.53 28.73
CA TYR A 335 -4.96 2.13 29.90
C TYR A 335 -3.43 2.25 29.83
N LEU A 336 -2.80 1.60 28.83
CA LEU A 336 -1.37 1.74 28.53
C LEU A 336 -1.08 2.77 27.41
N GLY A 337 -2.12 3.39 26.84
CA GLY A 337 -2.06 4.17 25.62
C GLY A 337 -2.45 3.32 24.42
N GLY A 338 -2.16 3.76 23.21
CA GLY A 338 -2.45 3.03 21.98
C GLY A 338 -3.76 3.44 21.31
N SER A 339 -4.38 4.50 21.79
CA SER A 339 -5.41 5.23 21.07
C SER A 339 -4.82 5.89 19.82
N THR A 340 -5.64 6.07 18.82
CA THR A 340 -5.30 6.85 17.62
C THR A 340 -5.53 8.35 17.79
N THR A 341 -5.96 8.76 18.99
CA THR A 341 -6.23 10.15 19.34
C THR A 341 -4.95 10.83 19.83
N TYR A 342 -4.87 12.13 19.69
CA TYR A 342 -3.73 12.96 20.04
C TYR A 342 -3.20 12.67 21.46
N ASP A 343 -1.86 12.61 21.58
CA ASP A 343 -1.10 12.51 22.83
C ASP A 343 -0.98 11.12 23.47
N ASP A 344 -1.38 10.04 22.79
CA ASP A 344 -1.22 8.68 23.28
C ASP A 344 0.07 8.00 22.82
N ILE A 345 0.59 7.10 23.67
CA ILE A 345 1.75 6.27 23.33
C ILE A 345 1.36 5.30 22.22
N ALA A 346 1.98 5.40 21.05
CA ALA A 346 1.71 4.50 19.94
C ALA A 346 2.11 3.05 20.28
N ALA A 347 1.25 2.12 19.95
CA ALA A 347 1.49 0.70 20.10
C ALA A 347 2.77 0.25 19.38
N PRO A 348 3.54 -0.70 19.94
CA PRO A 348 4.78 -1.16 19.33
C PRO A 348 4.53 -1.86 18.01
N MET A 349 5.42 -1.65 17.04
CA MET A 349 5.52 -2.49 15.86
C MET A 349 6.16 -3.83 16.26
N VAL A 350 5.57 -4.93 15.83
CA VAL A 350 6.07 -6.27 16.12
C VAL A 350 5.99 -7.16 14.88
N ASN A 351 6.81 -8.22 14.91
CA ASN A 351 6.74 -9.27 13.89
C ASN A 351 5.77 -10.34 14.36
N MET A 352 4.54 -10.26 13.88
CA MET A 352 3.52 -11.23 14.20
C MET A 352 2.65 -11.54 12.99
N GLY A 353 2.01 -12.67 13.03
CA GLY A 353 1.12 -13.07 11.96
C GLY A 353 1.80 -13.77 10.81
N ARG A 354 0.98 -14.48 10.08
CA ARG A 354 1.34 -15.27 8.92
C ARG A 354 0.16 -15.38 8.00
N THR A 355 0.44 -15.22 6.70
CA THR A 355 -0.57 -15.39 5.66
C THR A 355 -0.04 -16.34 4.61
N SER A 356 -0.93 -17.07 3.96
CA SER A 356 -0.62 -17.89 2.81
C SER A 356 -1.48 -17.52 1.62
N ASN A 357 -0.95 -17.78 0.44
CA ASN A 357 -1.58 -17.52 -0.82
C ASN A 357 -1.22 -18.64 -1.79
N ARG A 358 -2.21 -19.28 -2.40
CA ARG A 358 -2.03 -20.32 -3.39
C ARG A 358 -2.82 -19.99 -4.64
N GLY A 359 -2.21 -20.27 -5.78
CA GLY A 359 -2.84 -19.94 -7.04
C GLY A 359 -2.39 -20.82 -8.17
N PHE A 360 -3.12 -20.65 -9.26
CA PHE A 360 -2.91 -21.30 -10.52
C PHE A 360 -3.13 -20.27 -11.63
N ASP A 361 -2.16 -20.16 -12.53
CA ASP A 361 -2.19 -19.25 -13.66
C ASP A 361 -2.10 -20.07 -14.96
N LEU A 362 -2.96 -19.77 -15.91
CA LEU A 362 -3.00 -20.34 -17.24
C LEU A 362 -2.93 -19.21 -18.26
N ASN A 363 -1.99 -19.30 -19.18
CA ASN A 363 -1.90 -18.42 -20.33
C ASN A 363 -1.86 -19.25 -21.62
N ILE A 364 -2.79 -18.98 -22.52
CA ILE A 364 -2.88 -19.62 -23.85
C ILE A 364 -2.82 -18.53 -24.90
N THR A 365 -1.84 -18.61 -25.77
CA THR A 365 -1.75 -17.75 -26.96
C THR A 365 -1.89 -18.60 -28.21
N THR A 366 -2.77 -18.19 -29.12
CA THR A 366 -2.98 -18.92 -30.41
C THR A 366 -2.86 -17.94 -31.58
N HIS A 367 -2.07 -18.32 -32.55
CA HIS A 367 -1.98 -17.64 -33.86
C HIS A 367 -2.96 -18.33 -34.83
N ASN A 368 -4.21 -17.83 -34.86
CA ASN A 368 -5.31 -18.47 -35.60
C ASN A 368 -5.15 -18.33 -37.10
N ILE A 369 -4.81 -17.12 -37.56
CA ILE A 369 -4.58 -16.81 -38.97
C ILE A 369 -3.31 -15.99 -39.07
N GLU A 370 -2.38 -16.43 -39.91
CA GLU A 370 -1.17 -15.71 -40.26
C GLU A 370 -1.12 -15.57 -41.79
N HIS A 371 -1.48 -14.39 -42.28
CA HIS A 371 -1.46 -14.08 -43.69
C HIS A 371 -0.89 -12.65 -43.89
N GLN A 372 -0.26 -12.42 -45.05
CA GLN A 372 0.40 -11.12 -45.34
C GLN A 372 -0.51 -9.90 -45.15
N LYS A 373 -1.82 -10.05 -45.32
CA LYS A 373 -2.80 -8.97 -45.23
C LYS A 373 -3.72 -9.05 -44.02
N PHE A 374 -3.71 -10.18 -43.29
CA PHE A 374 -4.60 -10.40 -42.15
C PHE A 374 -3.96 -11.35 -41.14
N ASN A 375 -3.80 -10.89 -39.93
CA ASN A 375 -3.29 -11.70 -38.82
C ASN A 375 -4.32 -11.69 -37.69
N TRP A 376 -4.63 -12.85 -37.15
CA TRP A 376 -5.49 -13.00 -36.00
C TRP A 376 -4.82 -13.84 -34.93
N THR A 377 -4.50 -13.20 -33.79
CA THR A 377 -3.96 -13.83 -32.60
C THR A 377 -4.99 -13.71 -31.49
N SER A 378 -5.18 -14.78 -30.72
CA SER A 378 -6.00 -14.79 -29.50
C SER A 378 -5.13 -15.08 -28.31
N ASN A 379 -5.38 -14.37 -27.19
CA ASN A 379 -4.74 -14.62 -25.92
C ASN A 379 -5.80 -14.80 -24.84
N LEU A 380 -5.71 -15.90 -24.06
CA LEU A 380 -6.56 -16.21 -22.95
C LEU A 380 -5.72 -16.35 -21.69
N VAL A 381 -6.04 -15.54 -20.68
CA VAL A 381 -5.39 -15.60 -19.35
C VAL A 381 -6.44 -15.94 -18.31
N ILE A 382 -6.18 -16.96 -17.51
CA ILE A 382 -7.02 -17.34 -16.37
C ILE A 382 -6.13 -17.42 -15.14
N SER A 383 -6.49 -16.67 -14.10
CA SER A 383 -5.79 -16.68 -12.81
C SER A 383 -6.77 -17.01 -11.70
N LEU A 384 -6.44 -18.00 -10.90
CA LEU A 384 -7.18 -18.38 -9.70
C LEU A 384 -6.28 -18.20 -8.49
N ASN A 385 -6.75 -17.45 -7.50
CA ASN A 385 -6.01 -17.14 -6.29
C ASN A 385 -6.87 -17.34 -5.05
N ARG A 386 -6.29 -17.93 -4.01
CA ARG A 386 -6.91 -18.04 -2.68
C ARG A 386 -5.90 -17.67 -1.62
N ASN A 387 -6.23 -16.66 -0.82
CA ASN A 387 -5.44 -16.28 0.33
C ASN A 387 -6.08 -16.76 1.64
N ASN A 388 -5.27 -16.85 2.69
CA ASN A 388 -5.69 -17.21 4.03
C ASN A 388 -4.82 -16.52 5.07
N VAL A 389 -5.41 -16.13 6.18
CA VAL A 389 -4.70 -15.68 7.38
C VAL A 389 -4.42 -16.91 8.25
N ASP A 390 -3.16 -17.35 8.31
CA ASP A 390 -2.79 -18.61 8.98
C ASP A 390 -2.55 -18.43 10.48
N ALA A 391 -2.11 -17.24 10.90
CA ALA A 391 -1.89 -16.91 12.31
C ALA A 391 -1.87 -15.39 12.53
N MET A 392 -2.26 -14.96 13.70
CA MET A 392 -2.15 -13.60 14.25
C MET A 392 -1.56 -13.66 15.66
N ASN A 393 -1.63 -12.58 16.43
CA ASN A 393 -1.16 -12.54 17.82
C ASN A 393 -1.86 -13.57 18.72
N SER A 394 -3.15 -13.77 18.49
CA SER A 394 -3.94 -14.89 19.05
C SER A 394 -4.96 -15.33 18.02
N ASP A 395 -5.52 -16.54 18.18
CA ASP A 395 -6.56 -17.06 17.26
C ASP A 395 -7.84 -16.24 17.32
N SER A 396 -8.09 -15.54 18.43
CA SER A 396 -9.22 -14.62 18.61
C SER A 396 -8.93 -13.18 18.17
N SER A 397 -7.71 -12.88 17.70
CA SER A 397 -7.38 -11.54 17.24
C SER A 397 -8.16 -11.19 15.98
N VAL A 398 -8.71 -9.98 15.97
CA VAL A 398 -9.44 -9.40 14.83
C VAL A 398 -8.87 -8.03 14.51
N ILE A 399 -8.59 -7.78 13.23
CA ILE A 399 -8.27 -6.44 12.73
C ILE A 399 -9.46 -5.96 11.92
N ASN A 400 -10.07 -4.88 12.35
CA ASN A 400 -11.20 -4.26 11.66
C ASN A 400 -10.70 -3.28 10.60
N GLY A 401 -11.24 -3.38 9.39
CA GLY A 401 -11.10 -2.39 8.35
C GLY A 401 -12.29 -1.44 8.41
N ASN A 402 -12.04 -0.23 8.88
CA ASN A 402 -13.07 0.78 9.02
C ASN A 402 -13.35 1.46 7.67
N ILE A 403 -14.60 1.79 7.42
CA ILE A 403 -14.98 2.74 6.38
C ILE A 403 -14.83 4.13 7.00
N ASP A 404 -14.13 5.01 6.31
CA ASP A 404 -13.89 6.37 6.77
C ASP A 404 -15.18 7.11 7.17
N TRP A 405 -15.06 7.93 8.21
CA TRP A 405 -15.78 9.11 8.71
C TRP A 405 -17.27 9.30 8.32
N TRP A 406 -17.77 8.62 7.32
CA TRP A 406 -19.18 8.74 6.88
C TRP A 406 -20.05 7.67 7.54
N SER A 407 -21.08 8.08 8.25
CA SER A 407 -22.27 7.28 8.50
C SER A 407 -22.33 6.24 9.61
N GLY A 408 -21.53 6.27 10.63
CA GLY A 408 -21.70 5.36 11.78
C GLY A 408 -21.39 3.87 11.53
N PHE A 409 -21.11 3.45 10.29
CA PHE A 409 -20.60 2.12 9.97
C PHE A 409 -19.09 2.11 10.17
N GLN A 410 -18.67 1.64 11.32
CA GLN A 410 -17.25 1.68 11.68
C GLN A 410 -16.44 0.53 11.08
N THR A 411 -17.05 -0.61 10.77
CA THR A 411 -16.33 -1.80 10.30
C THR A 411 -17.01 -2.41 9.09
N ALA A 412 -16.33 -2.38 7.92
CA ALA A 412 -16.83 -3.00 6.69
C ALA A 412 -16.11 -4.29 6.34
N THR A 413 -14.88 -4.46 6.81
CA THR A 413 -14.09 -5.66 6.57
C THR A 413 -13.41 -6.13 7.84
N ARG A 414 -13.11 -7.44 7.88
CA ARG A 414 -12.37 -8.05 8.98
C ARG A 414 -11.23 -8.93 8.47
N ILE A 415 -10.16 -8.97 9.27
CA ILE A 415 -9.07 -9.91 9.11
C ILE A 415 -9.08 -10.80 10.35
N MET A 416 -9.27 -12.12 10.13
CA MET A 416 -9.37 -13.13 11.17
C MET A 416 -8.59 -14.38 10.78
N VAL A 417 -8.09 -15.12 11.77
CA VAL A 417 -7.40 -16.39 11.53
C VAL A 417 -8.35 -17.39 10.86
N GLY A 418 -7.84 -18.12 9.86
CA GLY A 418 -8.59 -19.12 9.11
C GLY A 418 -9.47 -18.57 7.98
N GLN A 419 -9.51 -17.27 7.79
CA GLN A 419 -10.31 -16.62 6.74
C GLN A 419 -9.42 -15.92 5.69
N PRO A 420 -9.96 -15.64 4.50
CA PRO A 420 -9.30 -14.73 3.56
C PRO A 420 -9.08 -13.35 4.18
N MET A 421 -8.00 -12.68 3.76
CA MET A 421 -7.69 -11.33 4.22
C MET A 421 -8.76 -10.34 3.72
N GLY A 422 -9.35 -9.58 4.65
CA GLY A 422 -10.29 -8.52 4.33
C GLY A 422 -11.67 -9.03 3.90
N VAL A 423 -12.20 -10.06 4.57
CA VAL A 423 -13.58 -10.51 4.35
C VAL A 423 -14.58 -9.40 4.68
N PHE A 424 -15.62 -9.28 3.89
CA PHE A 424 -16.71 -8.36 4.21
C PHE A 424 -17.35 -8.73 5.54
N TYR A 425 -17.66 -7.72 6.32
CA TYR A 425 -18.28 -7.86 7.62
C TYR A 425 -19.44 -6.89 7.74
N GLY A 426 -20.60 -7.37 8.16
CA GLY A 426 -21.79 -6.58 8.33
C GLY A 426 -22.99 -7.43 8.66
N TYR A 427 -24.13 -6.79 8.80
CA TYR A 427 -25.40 -7.46 9.03
C TYR A 427 -25.89 -8.12 7.73
N VAL A 428 -26.59 -9.25 7.89
CA VAL A 428 -27.27 -9.94 6.77
C VAL A 428 -28.73 -9.51 6.77
N ALA A 429 -29.14 -8.74 5.77
CA ALA A 429 -30.54 -8.32 5.61
C ALA A 429 -31.37 -9.47 5.04
N GLU A 430 -32.53 -9.79 5.65
CA GLU A 430 -33.48 -10.79 5.19
C GLU A 430 -34.74 -10.17 4.53
N GLY A 431 -34.91 -8.87 4.63
CA GLY A 431 -36.05 -8.17 4.08
C GLY A 431 -36.45 -6.95 4.93
N LEU A 432 -37.70 -6.54 4.80
CA LEU A 432 -38.27 -5.45 5.59
C LEU A 432 -39.40 -6.00 6.47
N PHE A 433 -39.54 -5.48 7.66
CA PHE A 433 -40.67 -5.78 8.52
C PHE A 433 -41.96 -5.23 7.91
N GLN A 434 -43.00 -6.07 7.78
CA GLN A 434 -44.27 -5.68 7.17
C GLN A 434 -45.29 -5.19 8.22
N ASN A 435 -45.21 -5.71 9.45
CA ASN A 435 -46.14 -5.40 10.54
C ASN A 435 -45.48 -5.56 11.92
N GLU A 436 -46.17 -5.16 12.96
CA GLU A 436 -45.69 -5.22 14.34
C GLU A 436 -45.54 -6.65 14.86
N GLU A 437 -46.38 -7.58 14.40
CA GLU A 437 -46.30 -8.99 14.79
C GLU A 437 -44.98 -9.64 14.35
N GLU A 438 -44.53 -9.32 13.14
CA GLU A 438 -43.23 -9.79 12.64
C GLU A 438 -42.06 -9.21 13.49
N ILE A 439 -42.14 -7.97 13.94
CA ILE A 439 -41.13 -7.34 14.77
C ILE A 439 -41.03 -8.03 16.12
N LEU A 440 -42.18 -8.30 16.75
CA LEU A 440 -42.22 -8.96 18.07
C LEU A 440 -41.76 -10.42 18.01
N ALA A 441 -41.94 -11.09 16.88
CA ALA A 441 -41.55 -12.47 16.66
C ALA A 441 -40.08 -12.63 16.21
N ALA A 442 -39.44 -11.55 15.80
CA ALA A 442 -38.06 -11.58 15.27
C ALA A 442 -36.99 -11.55 16.40
N PRO A 443 -35.77 -11.96 16.12
CA PRO A 443 -34.61 -11.69 16.97
C PRO A 443 -34.52 -10.19 17.29
N VAL A 444 -33.97 -9.85 18.45
CA VAL A 444 -33.87 -8.45 18.93
C VAL A 444 -32.96 -7.64 17.99
N GLN A 445 -33.52 -6.71 17.25
CA GLN A 445 -32.81 -5.91 16.23
C GLN A 445 -32.10 -4.70 16.82
N VAL A 446 -32.58 -4.17 17.96
CA VAL A 446 -31.99 -3.03 18.66
C VAL A 446 -31.90 -3.37 20.15
N ASN A 447 -30.66 -3.38 20.64
CA ASN A 447 -30.40 -3.64 22.06
C ASN A 447 -30.68 -2.37 22.88
N ASP A 448 -31.86 -2.26 23.49
CA ASP A 448 -32.21 -1.16 24.41
C ASP A 448 -31.76 -1.56 25.83
N ALA A 449 -30.92 -0.76 26.45
CA ALA A 449 -30.46 -0.99 27.82
C ALA A 449 -31.57 -1.01 28.86
N ASN A 450 -32.72 -0.33 28.60
CA ASN A 450 -33.89 -0.28 29.48
C ASN A 450 -34.84 -1.46 29.25
N ASN A 451 -34.78 -2.10 28.08
CA ASN A 451 -35.62 -3.22 27.69
C ASN A 451 -34.81 -4.32 27.01
N PRO A 452 -33.88 -4.96 27.74
CA PRO A 452 -33.00 -5.97 27.14
C PRO A 452 -33.78 -7.20 26.68
N GLY A 453 -33.48 -7.70 25.50
CA GLY A 453 -34.07 -8.92 24.97
C GLY A 453 -35.48 -8.77 24.37
N VAL A 454 -35.97 -7.57 24.11
CA VAL A 454 -37.27 -7.32 23.49
C VAL A 454 -37.17 -6.27 22.39
N ASN A 455 -37.81 -6.54 21.24
CA ASN A 455 -37.98 -5.53 20.22
C ASN A 455 -39.07 -4.53 20.66
N LEU A 456 -38.72 -3.26 20.71
CA LEU A 456 -39.68 -2.18 20.92
C LEU A 456 -40.25 -1.72 19.58
N VAL A 457 -41.57 -1.72 19.44
CA VAL A 457 -42.23 -1.17 18.25
C VAL A 457 -42.34 0.35 18.40
N ASN A 458 -41.34 1.07 17.89
CA ASN A 458 -41.27 2.53 18.04
C ASN A 458 -40.43 3.14 16.91
N LYS A 459 -40.95 4.24 16.31
CA LYS A 459 -40.26 4.98 15.23
C LYS A 459 -38.97 5.67 15.64
N THR A 460 -38.77 5.96 16.91
CA THR A 460 -37.70 6.84 17.38
C THR A 460 -36.58 6.09 18.03
N THR A 461 -36.86 5.05 18.81
CA THR A 461 -35.87 4.32 19.62
C THR A 461 -35.91 2.82 19.42
N GLY A 462 -36.88 2.31 18.67
CA GLY A 462 -37.12 0.89 18.43
C GLY A 462 -37.09 0.53 16.95
N VAL A 463 -37.85 -0.49 16.60
CA VAL A 463 -38.05 -1.01 15.24
C VAL A 463 -39.48 -0.69 14.79
N TYR A 464 -39.64 -0.36 13.51
CA TYR A 464 -40.96 0.00 12.96
C TYR A 464 -41.20 -0.75 11.64
N PRO A 465 -42.46 -1.03 11.26
CA PRO A 465 -42.77 -1.57 9.94
C PRO A 465 -42.16 -0.73 8.83
N GLY A 466 -41.39 -1.38 7.93
CA GLY A 466 -40.57 -0.74 6.90
C GLY A 466 -39.08 -0.73 7.21
N ASP A 467 -38.65 -0.99 8.43
CA ASP A 467 -37.25 -1.14 8.78
C ASP A 467 -36.66 -2.48 8.27
N ILE A 468 -35.33 -2.50 8.08
CA ILE A 468 -34.63 -3.70 7.62
C ILE A 468 -34.61 -4.74 8.73
N ARG A 469 -35.01 -5.99 8.38
CA ARG A 469 -34.88 -7.15 9.26
C ARG A 469 -33.51 -7.80 9.04
N PHE A 470 -32.74 -7.86 10.11
CA PHE A 470 -31.43 -8.51 10.11
C PHE A 470 -31.51 -9.93 10.66
N LYS A 471 -30.72 -10.82 10.06
CA LYS A 471 -30.59 -12.20 10.49
C LYS A 471 -29.73 -12.30 11.74
N ASP A 472 -30.18 -13.04 12.75
CA ASP A 472 -29.32 -13.45 13.86
C ASP A 472 -28.29 -14.49 13.38
N ILE A 473 -27.01 -14.12 13.39
CA ILE A 473 -25.87 -14.95 13.01
C ILE A 473 -24.84 -15.07 14.13
N SER A 474 -25.06 -14.41 15.26
CA SER A 474 -24.11 -14.32 16.36
C SER A 474 -24.23 -15.51 17.33
N GLY A 475 -25.38 -16.17 17.37
CA GLY A 475 -25.65 -17.32 18.23
C GLY A 475 -27.11 -17.36 18.70
N PRO A 476 -27.44 -18.23 19.63
CA PRO A 476 -28.81 -18.41 20.12
C PRO A 476 -29.24 -17.35 21.13
N ASP A 477 -28.54 -16.22 21.23
CA ASP A 477 -28.84 -15.12 22.14
C ASP A 477 -29.99 -14.23 21.66
N GLY A 478 -30.44 -14.43 20.41
CA GLY A 478 -31.54 -13.69 19.81
C GLY A 478 -31.21 -12.24 19.45
N VAL A 479 -29.90 -11.89 19.35
CA VAL A 479 -29.42 -10.57 18.92
C VAL A 479 -28.60 -10.74 17.63
N PRO A 480 -28.92 -10.03 16.54
CA PRO A 480 -28.21 -10.12 15.25
C PRO A 480 -26.75 -9.71 15.31
#